data_9e8539fbd94262156105b7aa0c5fa280
#
_entry.id   9e8539fbd94262156105b7aa0c5fa280
#
_cell.length_a   1.000
_cell.length_b   1.000
_cell.length_c   1.000
_cell.angle_alpha   90.00
_cell.angle_beta   90.00
_cell.angle_gamma   90.00
#
_symmetry.space_group_name_H-M   'P 1'
#
loop_
_entity.id
_entity.type
_entity.pdbx_description
1 polymer ?
#
loop_
_entity_poly.entity_id
_entity_poly.type
_entity_poly.pdbx_seq_one_letter_code
_entity_poly.pdbx_strand_id
1 'polypeptide(L)'
;INLGLDLQGGSYLLLEIDNDPVIEQKLQNLTTTIRNFFKDKNIKINNIKIDKQNIFFNVSEENKQQVIETFEDENSEINPYYPRFKSHQLEIEDTGVNLKINFTRQGIINLKNSSQDQAIEIVRRRVDEVGTNEPNILKRGNNRILVELPGLDDPMRIKSLLGKTANLTFRFVTQNDDDRFGVEKLEFEDGTQDATVSKRIIISGENLLDAQPKMDTQNNQTIVSFTLDRVGAKRFGKATSTGIGKQLAIVLDGKIISAPVVRDTIASGAGQISGGFTFQSATDL
;
A
#
# COMPACT_ATOMS: atom_id res chain seq x y z
N ILE A 1 8.11 23.70 -31.50
CA ILE A 1 6.69 23.46 -31.88
C ILE A 1 6.45 22.01 -31.56
N ASN A 2 5.68 21.74 -30.50
CA ASN A 2 5.30 20.37 -30.17
C ASN A 2 4.20 19.96 -31.16
N LEU A 3 4.52 19.00 -32.01
CA LEU A 3 3.58 18.40 -32.95
C LEU A 3 2.81 17.29 -32.22
N GLY A 4 1.48 17.26 -32.36
CA GLY A 4 0.64 16.21 -31.79
C GLY A 4 0.87 14.83 -32.43
N LEU A 5 0.28 13.79 -31.85
CA LEU A 5 0.35 12.40 -32.33
C LEU A 5 0.03 12.23 -33.82
N ASP A 6 -0.89 13.03 -34.34
CA ASP A 6 -1.30 13.01 -35.76
C ASP A 6 -0.20 13.40 -36.73
N LEU A 7 0.85 14.09 -36.26
CA LEU A 7 1.95 14.60 -37.09
C LEU A 7 3.29 13.93 -36.81
N GLN A 8 3.47 13.29 -35.65
CA GLN A 8 4.72 12.60 -35.26
C GLN A 8 4.61 11.08 -35.20
N GLY A 9 3.40 10.54 -35.31
CA GLY A 9 3.12 9.18 -34.91
C GLY A 9 3.22 9.01 -33.39
N GLY A 10 2.79 7.91 -32.86
CA GLY A 10 2.90 7.59 -31.43
C GLY A 10 1.78 6.68 -30.97
N SER A 11 1.87 6.32 -29.70
CA SER A 11 0.89 5.44 -29.06
C SER A 11 0.13 6.15 -27.96
N TYR A 12 -1.11 5.74 -27.76
CA TYR A 12 -1.87 6.10 -26.56
C TYR A 12 -2.34 4.86 -25.82
N LEU A 13 -2.41 4.95 -24.50
CA LEU A 13 -2.92 3.92 -23.62
C LEU A 13 -3.97 4.52 -22.69
N LEU A 14 -5.08 3.81 -22.53
CA LEU A 14 -6.05 4.11 -21.48
C LEU A 14 -5.87 3.08 -20.37
N LEU A 15 -5.36 3.54 -19.22
CA LEU A 15 -5.16 2.73 -18.03
C LEU A 15 -6.38 2.86 -17.13
N GLU A 16 -6.83 1.77 -16.55
CA GLU A 16 -7.86 1.74 -15.53
C GLU A 16 -7.25 1.35 -14.18
N ILE A 17 -7.62 2.08 -13.13
CA ILE A 17 -7.12 1.84 -11.78
C ILE A 17 -8.07 0.88 -11.08
N ASP A 18 -7.55 -0.25 -10.63
CA ASP A 18 -8.24 -1.12 -9.69
C ASP A 18 -8.17 -0.51 -8.29
N ASN A 19 -9.30 0.01 -7.82
CA ASN A 19 -9.39 0.65 -6.52
C ASN A 19 -9.72 -0.32 -5.37
N ASP A 20 -10.12 -1.55 -5.64
CA ASP A 20 -10.53 -2.49 -4.60
C ASP A 20 -9.40 -2.84 -3.63
N PRO A 21 -8.17 -3.15 -4.08
CA PRO A 21 -7.04 -3.37 -3.17
C PRO A 21 -6.71 -2.13 -2.31
N VAL A 22 -6.84 -0.94 -2.87
CA VAL A 22 -6.58 0.32 -2.15
C VAL A 22 -7.62 0.54 -1.06
N ILE A 23 -8.89 0.27 -1.34
CA ILE A 23 -9.99 0.35 -0.36
C ILE A 23 -9.76 -0.66 0.76
N GLU A 24 -9.45 -1.91 0.44
CA GLU A 24 -9.19 -2.96 1.43
C GLU A 24 -8.02 -2.60 2.34
N GLN A 25 -6.91 -2.16 1.77
CA GLN A 25 -5.74 -1.74 2.55
C GLN A 25 -6.08 -0.55 3.46
N LYS A 26 -6.86 0.41 2.96
CA LYS A 26 -7.29 1.56 3.76
C LYS A 26 -8.16 1.14 4.93
N LEU A 27 -9.09 0.20 4.72
CA LEU A 27 -9.92 -0.37 5.79
C LEU A 27 -9.07 -1.10 6.84
N GLN A 28 -8.09 -1.92 6.43
CA GLN A 28 -7.16 -2.57 7.34
C GLN A 28 -6.38 -1.56 8.20
N ASN A 29 -5.87 -0.50 7.58
CA ASN A 29 -5.19 0.58 8.30
C ASN A 29 -6.13 1.29 9.28
N LEU A 30 -7.38 1.53 8.88
CA LEU A 30 -8.40 2.15 9.74
C LEU A 30 -8.70 1.29 10.98
N THR A 31 -8.77 -0.04 10.87
CA THR A 31 -8.99 -0.89 12.05
C THR A 31 -7.91 -0.69 13.11
N THR A 32 -6.66 -0.55 12.67
CA THR A 32 -5.52 -0.28 13.57
C THR A 32 -5.59 1.13 14.14
N THR A 33 -5.92 2.11 13.32
CA THR A 33 -6.07 3.51 13.74
C THR A 33 -7.17 3.66 14.79
N ILE A 34 -8.36 3.10 14.54
CA ILE A 34 -9.51 3.13 15.44
C ILE A 34 -9.13 2.48 16.78
N ARG A 35 -8.53 1.31 16.75
CA ARG A 35 -8.12 0.61 17.98
C ARG A 35 -7.13 1.40 18.82
N ASN A 36 -6.12 1.99 18.19
CA ASN A 36 -5.10 2.77 18.89
C ASN A 36 -5.68 4.09 19.45
N PHE A 37 -6.44 4.80 18.64
CA PHE A 37 -7.05 6.07 19.03
C PHE A 37 -7.95 5.92 20.28
N PHE A 38 -8.85 4.95 20.27
CA PHE A 38 -9.74 4.71 21.39
C PHE A 38 -9.04 4.08 22.61
N LYS A 39 -7.98 3.29 22.38
CA LYS A 39 -7.13 2.81 23.48
C LYS A 39 -6.48 3.98 24.23
N ASP A 40 -6.01 5.00 23.53
CA ASP A 40 -5.41 6.18 24.15
C ASP A 40 -6.45 7.02 24.96
N LYS A 41 -7.72 6.84 24.62
CA LYS A 41 -8.87 7.43 25.37
C LYS A 41 -9.47 6.48 26.42
N ASN A 42 -8.80 5.37 26.74
CA ASN A 42 -9.24 4.31 27.65
C ASN A 42 -10.55 3.62 27.22
N ILE A 43 -10.92 3.69 25.95
CA ILE A 43 -12.08 2.99 25.39
C ILE A 43 -11.59 1.70 24.70
N LYS A 44 -12.09 0.56 25.14
CA LYS A 44 -11.72 -0.74 24.57
C LYS A 44 -12.59 -1.08 23.38
N ILE A 45 -11.95 -1.26 22.22
CA ILE A 45 -12.59 -1.77 21.01
C ILE A 45 -12.49 -3.29 20.97
N ASN A 46 -13.62 -3.97 20.88
CA ASN A 46 -13.71 -5.43 20.84
C ASN A 46 -14.19 -5.91 19.47
N ASN A 47 -13.84 -7.15 19.11
CA ASN A 47 -14.34 -7.86 17.93
C ASN A 47 -14.29 -7.08 16.61
N ILE A 48 -13.23 -6.22 16.44
CA ILE A 48 -13.10 -5.45 15.22
C ILE A 48 -12.78 -6.38 14.05
N LYS A 49 -13.60 -6.33 13.01
CA LYS A 49 -13.47 -7.12 11.79
C LYS A 49 -13.90 -6.32 10.57
N ILE A 50 -13.40 -6.73 9.40
CA ILE A 50 -13.81 -6.19 8.10
C ILE A 50 -14.68 -7.26 7.41
N ASP A 51 -15.81 -6.82 6.88
CA ASP A 51 -16.67 -7.62 6.03
C ASP A 51 -17.25 -6.74 4.92
N LYS A 52 -17.07 -7.16 3.65
CA LYS A 52 -17.58 -6.46 2.45
C LYS A 52 -17.37 -4.95 2.47
N GLN A 53 -16.13 -4.51 2.70
CA GLN A 53 -15.77 -3.09 2.76
C GLN A 53 -16.39 -2.29 3.92
N ASN A 54 -16.92 -2.97 4.95
CA ASN A 54 -17.37 -2.36 6.20
C ASN A 54 -16.49 -2.83 7.36
N ILE A 55 -16.28 -1.96 8.32
CA ILE A 55 -15.64 -2.30 9.60
C ILE A 55 -16.73 -2.45 10.63
N PHE A 56 -16.73 -3.57 11.34
CA PHE A 56 -17.63 -3.85 12.46
C PHE A 56 -16.81 -3.97 13.74
N PHE A 57 -17.31 -3.41 14.83
CA PHE A 57 -16.71 -3.57 16.15
C PHE A 57 -17.73 -3.32 17.27
N ASN A 58 -17.36 -3.70 18.49
CA ASN A 58 -18.16 -3.48 19.68
C ASN A 58 -17.40 -2.62 20.68
N VAL A 59 -18.17 -1.85 21.44
CA VAL A 59 -17.74 -1.10 22.62
C VAL A 59 -18.74 -1.34 23.75
N SER A 60 -18.39 -0.99 24.99
CA SER A 60 -19.37 -0.99 26.08
C SER A 60 -20.47 0.05 25.83
N GLU A 61 -21.69 -0.22 26.29
CA GLU A 61 -22.84 0.67 26.10
C GLU A 61 -22.57 2.09 26.61
N GLU A 62 -21.85 2.21 27.74
CA GLU A 62 -21.46 3.51 28.29
C GLU A 62 -20.57 4.37 27.37
N ASN A 63 -19.77 3.73 26.51
CA ASN A 63 -18.84 4.41 25.61
C ASN A 63 -19.38 4.56 24.18
N LYS A 64 -20.53 3.92 23.88
CA LYS A 64 -21.08 3.88 22.52
C LYS A 64 -21.34 5.28 21.96
N GLN A 65 -22.03 6.10 22.74
CA GLN A 65 -22.38 7.47 22.35
C GLN A 65 -21.13 8.31 22.10
N GLN A 66 -20.12 8.22 22.98
CA GLN A 66 -18.86 8.94 22.84
C GLN A 66 -18.09 8.54 21.57
N VAL A 67 -18.14 7.25 21.21
CA VAL A 67 -17.51 6.75 19.98
C VAL A 67 -18.22 7.32 18.75
N ILE A 68 -19.56 7.32 18.72
CA ILE A 68 -20.35 7.88 17.61
C ILE A 68 -20.05 9.37 17.47
N GLU A 69 -20.14 10.14 18.53
CA GLU A 69 -19.86 11.59 18.54
C GLU A 69 -18.43 11.89 18.04
N THR A 70 -17.45 11.05 18.38
CA THR A 70 -16.08 11.19 17.88
C THR A 70 -15.99 11.07 16.35
N PHE A 71 -16.80 10.22 15.74
CA PHE A 71 -16.84 10.08 14.27
C PHE A 71 -17.65 11.16 13.58
N GLU A 72 -18.65 11.72 14.28
CA GLU A 72 -19.55 12.75 13.75
C GLU A 72 -19.04 14.19 13.99
N ASP A 73 -18.01 14.36 14.80
CA ASP A 73 -17.37 15.65 15.04
C ASP A 73 -16.63 16.13 13.78
N GLU A 74 -16.96 17.34 13.31
CA GLU A 74 -16.29 17.98 12.17
C GLU A 74 -14.78 18.18 12.38
N ASN A 75 -14.32 18.21 13.65
CA ASN A 75 -12.90 18.29 14.02
C ASN A 75 -12.31 16.93 14.41
N SER A 76 -12.95 15.83 14.04
CA SER A 76 -12.48 14.48 14.36
C SER A 76 -11.07 14.22 13.86
N GLU A 77 -10.19 13.76 14.75
CA GLU A 77 -8.81 13.37 14.40
C GLU A 77 -8.75 12.09 13.57
N ILE A 78 -9.79 11.26 13.62
CA ILE A 78 -9.82 9.95 12.95
C ILE A 78 -10.78 9.89 11.77
N ASN A 79 -11.66 10.88 11.63
CA ASN A 79 -12.65 10.94 10.56
C ASN A 79 -12.66 12.32 9.89
N PRO A 80 -11.82 12.55 8.87
CA PRO A 80 -11.74 13.85 8.19
C PRO A 80 -13.10 14.33 7.69
N TYR A 81 -13.40 15.60 7.98
CA TYR A 81 -14.59 16.29 7.47
C TYR A 81 -14.24 17.11 6.23
N TYR A 82 -15.14 17.12 5.26
CA TYR A 82 -15.02 17.87 4.01
C TYR A 82 -16.06 19.01 3.97
N PRO A 83 -15.72 20.22 4.42
CA PRO A 83 -16.69 21.30 4.59
C PRO A 83 -17.45 21.67 3.32
N ARG A 84 -16.76 21.62 2.16
CA ARG A 84 -17.36 21.91 0.84
C ARG A 84 -18.51 20.97 0.51
N PHE A 85 -18.45 19.73 0.98
CA PHE A 85 -19.41 18.67 0.68
C PHE A 85 -20.33 18.36 1.86
N LYS A 86 -20.08 19.02 3.01
CA LYS A 86 -20.79 18.76 4.28
C LYS A 86 -20.84 17.26 4.60
N SER A 87 -19.73 16.59 4.46
CA SER A 87 -19.63 15.13 4.60
C SER A 87 -18.31 14.73 5.24
N HIS A 88 -18.35 13.75 6.11
CA HIS A 88 -17.14 13.07 6.61
C HIS A 88 -16.60 12.06 5.60
N GLN A 89 -15.37 11.62 5.82
CA GLN A 89 -14.77 10.52 5.05
C GLN A 89 -15.47 9.20 5.31
N LEU A 90 -15.85 8.96 6.58
CA LEU A 90 -16.48 7.74 7.06
C LEU A 90 -17.84 8.07 7.64
N GLU A 91 -18.78 7.16 7.50
CA GLU A 91 -20.03 7.16 8.25
C GLU A 91 -20.03 6.05 9.28
N ILE A 92 -20.67 6.29 10.42
CA ILE A 92 -20.84 5.33 11.51
C ILE A 92 -22.32 5.06 11.72
N GLU A 93 -22.67 3.80 11.92
CA GLU A 93 -24.04 3.33 12.14
C GLU A 93 -24.08 2.40 13.36
N ASP A 94 -25.00 2.65 14.28
CA ASP A 94 -25.31 1.69 15.34
C ASP A 94 -26.33 0.67 14.81
N THR A 95 -25.90 -0.56 14.66
CA THR A 95 -26.77 -1.67 14.22
C THR A 95 -27.50 -2.34 15.39
N GLY A 96 -27.33 -1.84 16.61
CA GLY A 96 -27.85 -2.44 17.85
C GLY A 96 -26.96 -3.57 18.39
N VAL A 97 -26.29 -4.30 17.53
CA VAL A 97 -25.37 -5.40 17.90
C VAL A 97 -23.92 -4.94 17.83
N ASN A 98 -23.59 -4.15 16.81
CA ASN A 98 -22.25 -3.65 16.55
C ASN A 98 -22.32 -2.19 16.10
N LEU A 99 -21.21 -1.48 16.20
CA LEU A 99 -20.98 -0.27 15.43
C LEU A 99 -20.40 -0.68 14.07
N LYS A 100 -20.95 -0.12 13.02
CA LYS A 100 -20.54 -0.33 11.63
C LYS A 100 -19.96 0.97 11.07
N ILE A 101 -18.82 0.89 10.43
CA ILE A 101 -18.18 2.00 9.73
C ILE A 101 -17.97 1.63 8.28
N ASN A 102 -18.29 2.56 7.39
CA ASN A 102 -17.99 2.48 5.96
C ASN A 102 -17.59 3.85 5.40
N PHE A 103 -17.02 3.86 4.22
CA PHE A 103 -16.73 5.11 3.51
C PHE A 103 -18.03 5.77 3.04
N THR A 104 -18.13 7.06 3.26
CA THR A 104 -19.17 7.87 2.59
C THR A 104 -18.91 7.92 1.08
N ARG A 105 -19.92 8.33 0.31
CA ARG A 105 -19.75 8.58 -1.12
C ARG A 105 -18.58 9.54 -1.40
N GLN A 106 -18.47 10.62 -0.60
CA GLN A 106 -17.39 11.59 -0.74
C GLN A 106 -16.04 11.01 -0.33
N GLY A 107 -16.02 10.17 0.71
CA GLY A 107 -14.82 9.44 1.14
C GLY A 107 -14.27 8.54 0.02
N ILE A 108 -15.15 7.79 -0.66
CA ILE A 108 -14.77 6.96 -1.81
C ILE A 108 -14.24 7.81 -2.98
N ILE A 109 -14.91 8.93 -3.30
CA ILE A 109 -14.46 9.83 -4.38
C ILE A 109 -13.07 10.37 -4.08
N ASN A 110 -12.82 10.83 -2.86
CA ASN A 110 -11.52 11.36 -2.47
C ASN A 110 -10.44 10.27 -2.47
N LEU A 111 -10.77 9.06 -2.01
CA LEU A 111 -9.85 7.93 -2.07
C LEU A 111 -9.44 7.60 -3.51
N LYS A 112 -10.42 7.52 -4.42
CA LYS A 112 -10.18 7.27 -5.85
C LYS A 112 -9.35 8.37 -6.50
N ASN A 113 -9.63 9.63 -6.20
CA ASN A 113 -8.86 10.76 -6.71
C ASN A 113 -7.40 10.70 -6.24
N SER A 114 -7.17 10.43 -4.96
CA SER A 114 -5.81 10.29 -4.40
C SER A 114 -5.06 9.11 -5.03
N SER A 115 -5.75 7.98 -5.21
CA SER A 115 -5.19 6.81 -5.90
C SER A 115 -4.82 7.13 -7.35
N GLN A 116 -5.66 7.90 -8.05
CA GLN A 116 -5.41 8.34 -9.41
C GLN A 116 -4.20 9.29 -9.49
N ASP A 117 -4.06 10.22 -8.54
CA ASP A 117 -2.89 11.12 -8.47
C ASP A 117 -1.60 10.34 -8.25
N GLN A 118 -1.59 9.38 -7.35
CA GLN A 118 -0.44 8.50 -7.12
C GLN A 118 -0.11 7.66 -8.34
N ALA A 119 -1.12 7.08 -9.00
CA ALA A 119 -0.92 6.30 -10.22
C ALA A 119 -0.33 7.16 -11.36
N ILE A 120 -0.73 8.41 -11.51
CA ILE A 120 -0.16 9.35 -12.49
C ILE A 120 1.33 9.58 -12.23
N GLU A 121 1.72 9.78 -10.97
CA GLU A 121 3.13 9.98 -10.62
C GLU A 121 3.99 8.72 -10.88
N ILE A 122 3.43 7.54 -10.64
CA ILE A 122 4.09 6.27 -10.96
C ILE A 122 4.25 6.12 -12.49
N VAL A 123 3.18 6.34 -13.23
CA VAL A 123 3.19 6.27 -14.70
C VAL A 123 4.20 7.26 -15.28
N ARG A 124 4.23 8.50 -14.77
CA ARG A 124 5.17 9.54 -15.23
C ARG A 124 6.61 9.08 -15.05
N ARG A 125 6.99 8.64 -13.84
CA ARG A 125 8.34 8.15 -13.58
C ARG A 125 8.76 7.03 -14.53
N ARG A 126 7.89 6.06 -14.79
CA ARG A 126 8.18 4.93 -15.68
C ARG A 126 8.29 5.34 -17.15
N VAL A 127 7.49 6.29 -17.57
CA VAL A 127 7.54 6.83 -18.94
C VAL A 127 8.82 7.64 -19.13
N ASP A 128 9.25 8.41 -18.11
CA ASP A 128 10.48 9.18 -18.12
C ASP A 128 11.73 8.26 -18.21
N GLU A 129 11.72 7.10 -17.56
CA GLU A 129 12.80 6.09 -17.63
C GLU A 129 13.01 5.53 -19.05
N VAL A 130 11.97 5.55 -19.89
CA VAL A 130 12.05 5.11 -21.29
C VAL A 130 12.65 6.20 -22.21
N GLY A 131 12.81 7.41 -21.71
CA GLY A 131 13.38 8.53 -22.47
C GLY A 131 12.43 9.08 -23.55
N THR A 132 11.12 9.01 -23.31
CA THR A 132 10.12 9.57 -24.20
C THR A 132 10.13 11.10 -24.14
N ASN A 133 10.07 11.74 -25.30
CA ASN A 133 9.96 13.19 -25.38
C ASN A 133 8.53 13.62 -25.00
N GLU A 134 8.41 14.35 -23.86
CA GLU A 134 7.19 15.04 -23.42
C GLU A 134 5.90 14.18 -23.44
N PRO A 135 5.80 13.18 -22.57
CA PRO A 135 4.58 12.38 -22.45
C PRO A 135 3.41 13.24 -21.94
N ASN A 136 2.23 13.05 -22.51
CA ASN A 136 1.02 13.68 -22.03
C ASN A 136 0.21 12.68 -21.19
N ILE A 137 0.06 12.95 -19.89
CA ILE A 137 -0.62 12.07 -18.95
C ILE A 137 -1.80 12.82 -18.37
N LEU A 138 -3.00 12.35 -18.68
CA LEU A 138 -4.26 13.03 -18.36
C LEU A 138 -5.19 12.16 -17.54
N LYS A 139 -5.86 12.77 -16.57
CA LYS A 139 -6.99 12.12 -15.88
C LYS A 139 -8.19 11.93 -16.82
N ARG A 140 -8.85 10.77 -16.74
CA ARG A 140 -10.11 10.48 -17.40
C ARG A 140 -11.11 9.90 -16.40
N GLY A 141 -12.09 10.73 -16.01
CA GLY A 141 -12.96 10.39 -14.88
C GLY A 141 -12.17 10.25 -13.58
N ASN A 142 -12.62 9.39 -12.67
CA ASN A 142 -12.05 9.19 -11.35
C ASN A 142 -11.27 7.87 -11.17
N ASN A 143 -11.12 7.09 -12.24
CA ASN A 143 -10.44 5.79 -12.18
C ASN A 143 -9.59 5.48 -13.40
N ARG A 144 -9.46 6.40 -14.38
CA ARG A 144 -8.69 6.15 -15.61
C ARG A 144 -7.67 7.23 -15.88
N ILE A 145 -6.59 6.82 -16.54
CA ILE A 145 -5.47 7.67 -16.94
C ILE A 145 -5.25 7.45 -18.44
N LEU A 146 -5.26 8.52 -19.21
CA LEU A 146 -4.84 8.52 -20.61
C LEU A 146 -3.36 8.88 -20.66
N VAL A 147 -2.57 8.03 -21.29
CA VAL A 147 -1.12 8.23 -21.53
C VAL A 147 -0.90 8.33 -23.03
N GLU A 148 -0.41 9.47 -23.49
CA GLU A 148 -0.05 9.73 -24.87
C GLU A 148 1.47 9.84 -24.99
N LEU A 149 2.07 9.07 -25.88
CA LEU A 149 3.51 8.91 -26.03
C LEU A 149 3.91 9.22 -27.47
N PRO A 150 4.25 10.48 -27.77
CA PRO A 150 4.67 10.88 -29.10
C PRO A 150 6.00 10.19 -29.49
N GLY A 151 6.06 9.71 -30.75
CA GLY A 151 7.27 9.07 -31.30
C GLY A 151 7.55 7.64 -30.82
N LEU A 152 6.65 7.03 -30.03
CA LEU A 152 6.72 5.62 -29.63
C LEU A 152 5.64 4.82 -30.34
N ASP A 153 6.03 4.01 -31.34
CA ASP A 153 5.11 3.27 -32.18
C ASP A 153 4.83 1.83 -31.68
N ASP A 154 5.44 1.42 -30.56
CA ASP A 154 5.25 0.08 -29.99
C ASP A 154 4.41 0.09 -28.69
N PRO A 155 3.08 -0.06 -28.79
CA PRO A 155 2.19 -0.12 -27.63
C PRO A 155 2.48 -1.29 -26.68
N MET A 156 3.04 -2.39 -27.19
CA MET A 156 3.32 -3.60 -26.41
C MET A 156 4.52 -3.36 -25.47
N ARG A 157 5.54 -2.65 -25.95
CA ARG A 157 6.68 -2.25 -25.15
C ARG A 157 6.23 -1.35 -24.00
N ILE A 158 5.37 -0.39 -24.28
CA ILE A 158 4.82 0.53 -23.28
C ILE A 158 3.96 -0.24 -22.27
N LYS A 159 3.09 -1.13 -22.75
CA LYS A 159 2.26 -1.99 -21.89
C LYS A 159 3.14 -2.86 -20.96
N SER A 160 4.24 -3.41 -21.46
CA SER A 160 5.16 -4.20 -20.63
C SER A 160 5.87 -3.36 -19.56
N LEU A 161 6.21 -2.11 -19.87
CA LEU A 161 6.84 -1.18 -18.94
C LEU A 161 5.87 -0.68 -17.86
N LEU A 162 4.65 -0.36 -18.25
CA LEU A 162 3.61 0.09 -17.32
C LEU A 162 2.96 -1.08 -16.57
N GLY A 163 2.90 -2.25 -17.17
CA GLY A 163 2.29 -3.45 -16.59
C GLY A 163 3.15 -4.16 -15.54
N LYS A 164 4.43 -3.81 -15.42
CA LYS A 164 5.31 -4.29 -14.34
C LYS A 164 5.07 -3.49 -13.05
N THR A 165 3.83 -3.43 -12.58
CA THR A 165 3.55 -3.01 -11.20
C THR A 165 3.81 -4.20 -10.29
N ALA A 166 5.03 -4.37 -9.92
CA ALA A 166 5.38 -5.31 -8.88
C ALA A 166 4.72 -4.87 -7.56
N ASN A 167 3.80 -5.67 -7.05
CA ASN A 167 3.17 -5.42 -5.75
C ASN A 167 4.12 -5.88 -4.64
N LEU A 168 5.01 -4.99 -4.24
CA LEU A 168 5.96 -5.25 -3.16
C LEU A 168 5.32 -4.99 -1.81
N THR A 169 5.35 -6.00 -0.93
CA THR A 169 4.88 -5.88 0.46
C THR A 169 5.84 -6.56 1.43
N PHE A 170 5.95 -5.99 2.63
CA PHE A 170 6.71 -6.56 3.74
C PHE A 170 5.73 -7.05 4.79
N ARG A 171 5.81 -8.34 5.14
CA ARG A 171 4.89 -9.01 6.06
C ARG A 171 5.65 -9.95 6.99
N PHE A 172 5.23 -10.08 8.23
CA PHE A 172 5.84 -11.09 9.12
C PHE A 172 5.44 -12.50 8.72
N VAL A 173 6.42 -13.41 8.72
CA VAL A 173 6.16 -14.84 8.71
C VAL A 173 5.58 -15.22 10.08
N THR A 174 4.52 -15.99 10.09
CA THR A 174 3.85 -16.47 11.30
C THR A 174 3.72 -17.99 11.23
N GLN A 175 3.80 -18.63 12.38
CA GLN A 175 3.56 -20.07 12.50
C GLN A 175 2.17 -20.39 13.03
N ASN A 176 1.41 -19.35 13.44
CA ASN A 176 0.11 -19.51 14.08
C ASN A 176 -1.00 -19.02 13.16
N ASP A 177 -2.02 -19.84 12.98
CA ASP A 177 -3.28 -19.49 12.33
C ASP A 177 -4.09 -18.43 13.11
N ASP A 178 -3.65 -18.10 14.34
CA ASP A 178 -4.28 -17.13 15.25
C ASP A 178 -3.80 -15.69 15.07
N ASP A 179 -3.14 -15.34 13.98
CA ASP A 179 -2.80 -13.94 13.70
C ASP A 179 -4.07 -13.09 13.62
N ARG A 180 -4.13 -12.01 14.40
CA ARG A 180 -5.29 -11.11 14.49
C ARG A 180 -5.73 -10.53 13.16
N PHE A 181 -4.84 -10.48 12.20
CA PHE A 181 -5.06 -9.94 10.86
C PHE A 181 -5.39 -11.03 9.84
N GLY A 182 -5.41 -12.29 10.27
CA GLY A 182 -5.48 -13.46 9.43
C GLY A 182 -4.13 -13.77 8.77
N VAL A 183 -4.06 -14.94 8.18
CA VAL A 183 -2.85 -15.47 7.55
C VAL A 183 -3.10 -15.82 6.09
N GLU A 184 -2.03 -15.89 5.34
CA GLU A 184 -2.01 -16.28 3.93
C GLU A 184 -0.79 -17.18 3.70
N LYS A 185 -0.97 -18.25 2.95
CA LYS A 185 0.12 -19.16 2.57
C LYS A 185 0.66 -18.73 1.22
N LEU A 186 1.94 -18.41 1.14
CA LEU A 186 2.61 -17.96 -0.06
C LEU A 186 3.80 -18.86 -0.39
N GLU A 187 4.02 -19.08 -1.66
CA GLU A 187 5.16 -19.84 -2.21
C GLU A 187 6.37 -18.92 -2.37
N PHE A 188 7.56 -19.46 -2.14
CA PHE A 188 8.79 -18.77 -2.51
C PHE A 188 8.97 -18.73 -4.04
N GLU A 189 9.66 -17.69 -4.54
CA GLU A 189 9.87 -17.50 -5.99
C GLU A 189 10.56 -18.68 -6.64
N ASP A 190 11.47 -19.34 -5.92
CA ASP A 190 12.20 -20.53 -6.38
C ASP A 190 11.36 -21.81 -6.37
N GLY A 191 10.12 -21.76 -5.87
CA GLY A 191 9.21 -22.90 -5.78
C GLY A 191 9.64 -24.01 -4.82
N THR A 192 10.66 -23.78 -3.98
CA THR A 192 11.24 -24.81 -3.11
C THR A 192 10.44 -25.06 -1.85
N GLN A 193 9.74 -24.04 -1.36
CA GLN A 193 9.01 -24.07 -0.10
C GLN A 193 7.88 -23.02 -0.06
N ASP A 194 6.98 -23.19 0.91
CA ASP A 194 5.93 -22.25 1.24
C ASP A 194 6.17 -21.65 2.63
N ALA A 195 5.66 -20.46 2.87
CA ALA A 195 5.58 -19.91 4.21
C ALA A 195 4.21 -19.27 4.45
N THR A 196 3.76 -19.33 5.69
CA THR A 196 2.57 -18.64 6.14
C THR A 196 2.95 -17.25 6.60
N VAL A 197 2.33 -16.23 6.02
CA VAL A 197 2.57 -14.82 6.34
C VAL A 197 1.32 -14.16 6.89
N SER A 198 1.50 -13.17 7.75
CA SER A 198 0.40 -12.32 8.21
C SER A 198 -0.19 -11.54 7.02
N LYS A 199 -1.52 -11.42 6.95
CA LYS A 199 -2.17 -10.52 5.97
C LYS A 199 -1.89 -9.05 6.26
N ARG A 200 -1.38 -8.72 7.45
CA ARG A 200 -0.97 -7.37 7.78
C ARG A 200 0.26 -6.94 6.99
N ILE A 201 0.10 -5.93 6.15
CA ILE A 201 1.20 -5.28 5.45
C ILE A 201 1.85 -4.26 6.40
N ILE A 202 3.16 -4.41 6.61
CA ILE A 202 3.97 -3.48 7.43
C ILE A 202 4.28 -2.23 6.63
N ILE A 203 4.87 -2.43 5.45
CA ILE A 203 5.12 -1.41 4.42
C ILE A 203 4.88 -2.03 3.04
N SER A 204 4.64 -1.18 2.06
CA SER A 204 4.49 -1.55 0.65
C SER A 204 5.47 -0.77 -0.22
N GLY A 205 5.53 -1.08 -1.51
CA GLY A 205 6.34 -0.36 -2.47
C GLY A 205 6.06 1.15 -2.50
N GLU A 206 4.86 1.59 -2.15
CA GLU A 206 4.50 3.01 -2.04
C GLU A 206 5.34 3.78 -0.99
N ASN A 207 5.88 3.06 0.00
CA ASN A 207 6.72 3.65 1.04
C ASN A 207 8.20 3.69 0.65
N LEU A 208 8.59 3.12 -0.49
CA LEU A 208 9.97 3.15 -0.99
C LEU A 208 10.22 4.48 -1.72
N LEU A 209 11.27 5.18 -1.31
CA LEU A 209 11.81 6.34 -2.03
C LEU A 209 12.87 5.92 -3.05
N ASP A 210 13.66 4.90 -2.69
CA ASP A 210 14.74 4.39 -3.51
C ASP A 210 15.04 2.93 -3.15
N ALA A 211 15.40 2.13 -4.14
CA ALA A 211 15.87 0.76 -3.97
C ALA A 211 16.93 0.46 -5.03
N GLN A 212 18.10 0.00 -4.61
CA GLN A 212 19.22 -0.24 -5.52
C GLN A 212 19.91 -1.56 -5.22
N PRO A 213 20.17 -2.40 -6.25
CA PRO A 213 21.00 -3.57 -6.10
C PRO A 213 22.45 -3.13 -5.80
N LYS A 214 23.07 -3.78 -4.82
CA LYS A 214 24.47 -3.60 -4.46
C LYS A 214 25.13 -4.94 -4.28
N MET A 215 26.43 -4.97 -4.54
CA MET A 215 27.26 -6.13 -4.23
C MET A 215 27.84 -5.97 -2.83
N ASP A 216 27.53 -6.89 -1.93
CA ASP A 216 28.23 -6.98 -0.65
C ASP A 216 29.64 -7.55 -0.88
N THR A 217 30.63 -6.71 -0.72
CA THR A 217 32.03 -7.06 -0.97
C THR A 217 32.62 -8.02 0.06
N GLN A 218 31.97 -8.19 1.22
CA GLN A 218 32.43 -9.11 2.27
C GLN A 218 31.98 -10.54 1.98
N ASN A 219 30.75 -10.72 1.50
CA ASN A 219 30.14 -12.03 1.30
C ASN A 219 29.97 -12.38 -0.19
N ASN A 220 30.33 -11.48 -1.10
CA ASN A 220 30.15 -11.60 -2.54
C ASN A 220 28.69 -11.95 -2.95
N GLN A 221 27.73 -11.39 -2.20
CA GLN A 221 26.30 -11.60 -2.42
C GLN A 221 25.64 -10.31 -2.93
N THR A 222 24.63 -10.48 -3.76
CA THR A 222 23.78 -9.36 -4.18
C THR A 222 22.83 -9.02 -3.03
N ILE A 223 22.82 -7.75 -2.64
CA ILE A 223 21.91 -7.17 -1.65
C ILE A 223 21.12 -6.05 -2.28
N VAL A 224 19.94 -5.76 -1.75
CA VAL A 224 19.16 -4.58 -2.13
C VAL A 224 19.20 -3.57 -0.99
N SER A 225 19.77 -2.39 -1.23
CA SER A 225 19.65 -1.28 -0.30
C SER A 225 18.42 -0.46 -0.63
N PHE A 226 17.64 -0.09 0.38
CA PHE A 226 16.42 0.68 0.18
C PHE A 226 16.32 1.85 1.17
N THR A 227 15.55 2.86 0.76
CA THR A 227 15.20 4.01 1.60
C THR A 227 13.69 4.19 1.60
N LEU A 228 13.11 4.41 2.77
CA LEU A 228 11.69 4.59 3.00
C LEU A 228 11.33 6.06 3.16
N ASP A 229 10.09 6.40 2.81
CA ASP A 229 9.49 7.66 3.17
C ASP A 229 9.31 7.77 4.70
N ARG A 230 8.93 8.94 5.18
CA ARG A 230 8.76 9.20 6.62
C ARG A 230 7.72 8.29 7.28
N VAL A 231 6.65 7.95 6.56
CA VAL A 231 5.57 7.10 7.08
C VAL A 231 6.04 5.64 7.14
N GLY A 232 6.66 5.17 6.08
CA GLY A 232 7.27 3.84 6.00
C GLY A 232 8.34 3.65 7.05
N ALA A 233 9.26 4.62 7.21
CA ALA A 233 10.31 4.59 8.23
C ALA A 233 9.74 4.42 9.65
N LYS A 234 8.69 5.18 10.01
CA LYS A 234 8.02 5.07 11.31
C LYS A 234 7.35 3.71 11.50
N ARG A 235 6.64 3.22 10.49
CA ARG A 235 5.97 1.90 10.53
C ARG A 235 6.98 0.77 10.63
N PHE A 236 8.02 0.84 9.80
CA PHE A 236 9.06 -0.17 9.74
C PHE A 236 9.90 -0.22 11.03
N GLY A 237 10.28 0.96 11.56
CA GLY A 237 10.95 1.06 12.85
C GLY A 237 10.15 0.44 13.98
N LYS A 238 8.85 0.73 14.06
CA LYS A 238 7.96 0.11 15.07
C LYS A 238 7.83 -1.40 14.88
N ALA A 239 7.69 -1.86 13.64
CA ALA A 239 7.55 -3.28 13.35
C ALA A 239 8.85 -4.05 13.67
N THR A 240 10.01 -3.54 13.24
CA THR A 240 11.31 -4.18 13.50
C THR A 240 11.67 -4.16 14.97
N SER A 241 11.34 -3.11 15.75
CA SER A 241 11.59 -3.07 17.19
C SER A 241 10.83 -4.14 17.97
N THR A 242 9.60 -4.47 17.55
CA THR A 242 8.76 -5.50 18.18
C THR A 242 8.90 -6.87 17.55
N GLY A 243 9.59 -6.94 16.42
CA GLY A 243 9.76 -8.14 15.59
C GLY A 243 11.18 -8.70 15.58
N ILE A 244 12.08 -8.27 16.47
CA ILE A 244 13.44 -8.84 16.56
C ILE A 244 13.36 -10.36 16.75
N GLY A 245 14.14 -11.09 15.97
CA GLY A 245 14.13 -12.56 15.92
C GLY A 245 13.04 -13.18 15.04
N LYS A 246 12.10 -12.40 14.53
CA LYS A 246 11.06 -12.90 13.59
C LYS A 246 11.53 -12.78 12.14
N GLN A 247 11.03 -13.66 11.29
CA GLN A 247 11.26 -13.56 9.85
C GLN A 247 10.31 -12.52 9.24
N LEU A 248 10.86 -11.69 8.37
CA LEU A 248 10.14 -10.67 7.62
C LEU A 248 10.13 -11.06 6.14
N ALA A 249 9.00 -11.56 5.67
CA ALA A 249 8.83 -11.92 4.27
C ALA A 249 8.74 -10.66 3.40
N ILE A 250 9.52 -10.65 2.33
CA ILE A 250 9.47 -9.68 1.26
C ILE A 250 8.72 -10.36 0.13
N VAL A 251 7.53 -9.88 -0.14
CA VAL A 251 6.58 -10.48 -1.09
C VAL A 251 6.45 -9.59 -2.30
N LEU A 252 6.72 -10.14 -3.47
CA LEU A 252 6.58 -9.48 -4.76
C LEU A 252 5.57 -10.26 -5.60
N ASP A 253 4.50 -9.60 -6.04
CA ASP A 253 3.44 -10.21 -6.87
C ASP A 253 2.87 -11.52 -6.30
N GLY A 254 2.73 -11.59 -4.96
CA GLY A 254 2.18 -12.76 -4.27
C GLY A 254 3.18 -13.90 -4.05
N LYS A 255 4.46 -13.73 -4.41
CA LYS A 255 5.52 -14.69 -4.13
C LYS A 255 6.53 -14.14 -3.13
N ILE A 256 7.06 -14.98 -2.26
CA ILE A 256 8.11 -14.60 -1.32
C ILE A 256 9.46 -14.65 -2.04
N ILE A 257 10.12 -13.48 -2.14
CA ILE A 257 11.47 -13.40 -2.70
C ILE A 257 12.51 -13.74 -1.64
N SER A 258 12.29 -13.26 -0.41
CA SER A 258 13.20 -13.46 0.70
C SER A 258 12.45 -13.32 2.02
N ALA A 259 12.92 -14.01 3.07
CA ALA A 259 12.35 -13.92 4.41
C ALA A 259 13.46 -13.83 5.47
N PRO A 260 14.25 -12.74 5.50
CA PRO A 260 15.33 -12.56 6.47
C PRO A 260 14.79 -12.43 7.89
N VAL A 261 15.63 -12.81 8.85
CA VAL A 261 15.35 -12.57 10.27
C VAL A 261 15.69 -11.12 10.61
N VAL A 262 14.77 -10.45 11.27
CA VAL A 262 14.99 -9.10 11.81
C VAL A 262 16.02 -9.19 12.94
N ARG A 263 17.19 -8.59 12.74
CA ARG A 263 18.29 -8.62 13.74
C ARG A 263 18.26 -7.40 14.65
N ASP A 264 17.91 -6.24 14.09
CA ASP A 264 17.93 -4.97 14.82
C ASP A 264 16.73 -4.10 14.43
N THR A 265 16.47 -3.07 15.24
CA THR A 265 15.47 -2.04 14.94
C THR A 265 15.96 -1.14 13.81
N ILE A 266 15.19 -1.02 12.73
CA ILE A 266 15.51 -0.17 11.58
C ILE A 266 14.64 1.10 11.65
N ALA A 267 15.05 2.06 12.48
CA ALA A 267 14.30 3.31 12.69
C ALA A 267 14.70 4.44 11.72
N SER A 268 15.86 4.32 11.06
CA SER A 268 16.39 5.35 10.15
C SER A 268 15.62 5.45 8.81
N GLY A 269 14.78 4.46 8.50
CA GLY A 269 14.12 4.37 7.20
C GLY A 269 15.03 3.90 6.07
N ALA A 270 16.28 3.54 6.33
CA ALA A 270 17.20 2.93 5.39
C ALA A 270 17.55 1.52 5.86
N GLY A 271 17.58 0.56 4.96
CA GLY A 271 17.88 -0.83 5.26
C GLY A 271 18.53 -1.55 4.09
N GLN A 272 18.94 -2.77 4.37
CA GLN A 272 19.48 -3.68 3.36
C GLN A 272 18.77 -5.02 3.47
N ILE A 273 18.43 -5.57 2.31
CA ILE A 273 17.85 -6.89 2.17
C ILE A 273 18.96 -7.79 1.65
N SER A 274 19.33 -8.78 2.44
CA SER A 274 20.19 -9.87 1.99
C SER A 274 19.33 -11.11 1.73
N GLY A 275 19.58 -11.81 0.63
CA GLY A 275 18.85 -13.00 0.26
C GLY A 275 19.48 -13.62 -0.98
N GLY A 276 18.93 -14.72 -1.47
CA GLY A 276 19.42 -15.40 -2.68
C GLY A 276 19.18 -14.62 -3.98
N PHE A 277 19.29 -13.30 -3.96
CA PHE A 277 19.08 -12.46 -5.14
C PHE A 277 20.15 -12.72 -6.21
N THR A 278 19.71 -12.92 -7.45
CA THR A 278 20.54 -12.62 -8.59
C THR A 278 20.60 -11.11 -8.81
N PHE A 279 21.61 -10.61 -9.51
CA PHE A 279 21.66 -9.17 -9.82
C PHE A 279 20.41 -8.72 -10.60
N GLN A 280 19.87 -9.58 -11.47
CA GLN A 280 18.66 -9.31 -12.23
C GLN A 280 17.42 -9.23 -11.31
N SER A 281 17.21 -10.21 -10.43
CA SER A 281 16.05 -10.20 -9.51
C SER A 281 16.11 -9.03 -8.52
N ALA A 282 17.32 -8.60 -8.13
CA ALA A 282 17.52 -7.42 -7.30
C ALA A 282 17.25 -6.11 -8.06
N THR A 283 17.46 -6.09 -9.37
CA THR A 283 17.14 -4.93 -10.23
C THR A 283 15.64 -4.84 -10.51
N ASP A 284 14.98 -5.98 -10.62
CA ASP A 284 13.54 -6.07 -10.88
C ASP A 284 12.69 -5.74 -9.62
N LEU A 285 13.29 -5.79 -8.43
CA LEU A 285 12.69 -5.44 -7.15
C LEU A 285 12.58 -3.93 -6.95
#